data_797c2be7b16369a234ff741995b80fcc
#
_entry.id   797c2be7b16369a234ff741995b80fcc
#
_cell.length_a   1.000
_cell.length_b   1.000
_cell.length_c   1.000
_cell.angle_alpha   90.00
_cell.angle_beta   90.00
_cell.angle_gamma   90.00
#
_symmetry.space_group_name_H-M   'P 1'
#
loop_
_entity.id
_entity.type
_entity.pdbx_description
1 polymer ?
#
loop_
_entity_poly.entity_id
_entity_poly.type
_entity_poly.pdbx_seq_one_letter_code
_entity_poly.pdbx_strand_id
1 'polypeptide(L)'
;MFEYFYNEIFRKTIIAFGTLFNGMEIKQEGSVTRVPLAYGPTQKFLARIEQSPDLNKPTAITLPRMSFEFTGLTYDSSRKVTTTQQFTVKDPTDGKIVKKAYMPVPYSMQFELSIMCKLNDDALQIVEQILPYFQPAYNLSVKLVETIKEKRDIPIILESVTMDDQYEGDFTTRRVLLYTMRFSAKTYLFGPVSTATSDIIKKTSVRYLAGGAKSTDRDVTYSVTPRAIKSYKGEVISNLASDVDLTQTTINLTSGGGSSVVLKKYIVIDSEEMLVTAKSGDTITVERG
;
A
#
# COMPACT_ATOMS: atom_id res chain seq x y z
N MET A 1 -5.18 12.93 22.89
CA MET A 1 -3.73 13.17 23.04
C MET A 1 -3.08 12.69 21.76
N PHE A 2 -2.29 13.51 21.09
CA PHE A 2 -1.68 13.16 19.81
C PHE A 2 -0.37 12.38 20.07
N GLU A 3 -0.29 11.17 19.54
CA GLU A 3 0.93 10.38 19.49
C GLU A 3 1.70 10.68 18.20
N TYR A 4 3.03 10.72 18.25
CA TYR A 4 3.84 10.93 17.06
C TYR A 4 3.74 9.72 16.13
N PHE A 5 3.35 9.97 14.88
CA PHE A 5 3.41 9.00 13.79
C PHE A 5 3.69 9.70 12.47
N TYR A 6 4.32 9.01 11.55
CA TYR A 6 4.60 9.54 10.22
C TYR A 6 4.58 8.42 9.18
N ASN A 7 3.52 8.40 8.36
CA ASN A 7 3.30 7.36 7.34
C ASN A 7 3.84 7.77 5.95
N GLU A 8 4.42 8.97 5.83
CA GLU A 8 4.96 9.55 4.58
C GLU A 8 3.95 9.64 3.42
N ILE A 9 2.65 9.65 3.69
CA ILE A 9 1.61 9.60 2.66
C ILE A 9 1.71 10.79 1.70
N PHE A 10 1.86 12.00 2.23
CA PHE A 10 2.01 13.20 1.39
C PHE A 10 3.25 13.10 0.50
N ARG A 11 4.38 12.75 1.08
CA ARG A 11 5.64 12.60 0.36
C ARG A 11 5.53 11.56 -0.75
N LYS A 12 4.97 10.39 -0.45
CA LYS A 12 4.77 9.30 -1.41
C LYS A 12 3.85 9.73 -2.55
N THR A 13 2.77 10.45 -2.24
CA THR A 13 1.82 10.94 -3.26
C THR A 13 2.45 12.01 -4.14
N ILE A 14 3.23 12.93 -3.57
CA ILE A 14 3.95 13.96 -4.35
C ILE A 14 4.98 13.32 -5.29
N ILE A 15 5.77 12.36 -4.79
CA ILE A 15 6.75 11.65 -5.62
C ILE A 15 6.05 10.88 -6.73
N ALA A 16 4.97 10.18 -6.41
CA ALA A 16 4.20 9.41 -7.37
C ALA A 16 3.60 10.30 -8.47
N PHE A 17 3.08 11.48 -8.11
CA PHE A 17 2.61 12.47 -9.07
C PHE A 17 3.75 12.95 -9.99
N GLY A 18 4.90 13.28 -9.42
CA GLY A 18 6.06 13.70 -10.22
C GLY A 18 6.58 12.60 -11.14
N THR A 19 6.50 11.34 -10.72
CA THR A 19 6.92 10.21 -11.56
C THR A 19 6.04 10.05 -12.80
N LEU A 20 4.75 10.41 -12.70
CA LEU A 20 3.79 10.32 -13.80
C LEU A 20 4.21 11.19 -15.00
N PHE A 21 4.76 12.37 -14.75
CA PHE A 21 5.17 13.33 -15.78
C PHE A 21 6.68 13.33 -16.06
N ASN A 22 7.41 12.45 -15.40
CA ASN A 22 8.85 12.34 -15.62
C ASN A 22 9.13 11.54 -16.89
N GLY A 23 9.90 12.13 -17.81
CA GLY A 23 10.28 11.46 -19.06
C GLY A 23 9.50 11.92 -20.28
N MET A 24 8.79 13.07 -20.20
CA MET A 24 8.22 13.72 -21.37
C MET A 24 9.30 14.14 -22.36
N GLU A 25 9.03 13.91 -23.63
CA GLU A 25 9.96 14.20 -24.73
C GLU A 25 9.27 15.02 -25.81
N ILE A 26 10.02 15.92 -26.41
CA ILE A 26 9.57 16.71 -27.57
C ILE A 26 10.48 16.44 -28.75
N LYS A 27 9.94 16.59 -29.95
CA LYS A 27 10.69 16.41 -31.17
C LYS A 27 10.88 17.78 -31.83
N GLN A 28 12.13 18.22 -31.94
CA GLN A 28 12.52 19.46 -32.62
C GLN A 28 13.50 19.13 -33.74
N GLU A 29 13.21 19.59 -34.98
CA GLU A 29 14.10 19.49 -36.17
C GLU A 29 14.76 18.09 -36.34
N GLY A 30 14.02 17.00 -36.01
CA GLY A 30 14.52 15.64 -36.13
C GLY A 30 15.27 15.10 -34.91
N SER A 31 15.55 15.92 -33.89
CA SER A 31 16.11 15.50 -32.61
C SER A 31 15.02 15.35 -31.55
N VAL A 32 15.17 14.33 -30.68
CA VAL A 32 14.30 14.12 -29.52
C VAL A 32 14.97 14.73 -28.30
N THR A 33 14.27 15.66 -27.65
CA THR A 33 14.78 16.34 -26.45
C THR A 33 13.88 16.03 -25.27
N ARG A 34 14.46 15.56 -24.17
CA ARG A 34 13.74 15.30 -22.92
C ARG A 34 13.45 16.59 -22.20
N VAL A 35 12.20 16.78 -21.75
CA VAL A 35 11.76 17.93 -20.97
C VAL A 35 12.03 17.71 -19.49
N PRO A 36 12.89 18.53 -18.84
CA PRO A 36 13.19 18.37 -17.43
C PRO A 36 11.98 18.78 -16.57
N LEU A 37 11.68 17.94 -15.56
CA LEU A 37 10.66 18.18 -14.55
C LEU A 37 11.30 18.51 -13.20
N ALA A 38 10.77 19.50 -12.49
CA ALA A 38 11.24 19.86 -11.16
C ALA A 38 10.08 20.14 -10.20
N TYR A 39 10.27 19.84 -8.92
CA TYR A 39 9.32 20.21 -7.88
C TYR A 39 9.60 21.61 -7.36
N GLY A 40 8.59 22.45 -7.37
CA GLY A 40 8.64 23.81 -6.82
C GLY A 40 7.70 24.77 -7.52
N PRO A 41 7.46 25.92 -6.88
CA PRO A 41 6.56 26.94 -7.40
C PRO A 41 7.02 27.50 -8.73
N THR A 42 6.08 27.70 -9.64
CA THR A 42 6.32 28.24 -10.99
C THR A 42 7.07 29.57 -10.95
N GLN A 43 6.71 30.45 -10.02
CA GLN A 43 7.35 31.77 -9.84
C GLN A 43 8.86 31.70 -9.63
N LYS A 44 9.33 30.67 -8.92
CA LYS A 44 10.76 30.44 -8.70
C LYS A 44 11.51 30.17 -10.02
N PHE A 45 10.88 29.50 -10.94
CA PHE A 45 11.46 29.18 -12.24
C PHE A 45 11.39 30.38 -13.18
N LEU A 46 10.27 31.11 -13.18
CA LEU A 46 10.12 32.36 -13.96
C LEU A 46 11.15 33.40 -13.53
N ALA A 47 11.29 33.65 -12.24
CA ALA A 47 12.30 34.58 -11.70
C ALA A 47 13.74 34.20 -12.13
N ARG A 48 14.04 32.91 -12.26
CA ARG A 48 15.35 32.44 -12.75
C ARG A 48 15.54 32.61 -14.27
N ILE A 49 14.47 32.64 -15.02
CA ILE A 49 14.49 32.89 -16.48
C ILE A 49 14.76 34.37 -16.71
N GLU A 50 14.17 35.25 -15.89
CA GLU A 50 14.33 36.71 -15.95
C GLU A 50 15.69 37.19 -15.47
N GLN A 51 16.29 36.50 -14.52
CA GLN A 51 17.65 36.87 -14.02
C GLN A 51 18.67 36.70 -15.14
N SER A 52 19.31 37.80 -15.48
CA SER A 52 20.47 37.80 -16.37
C SER A 52 21.53 36.82 -15.83
N PRO A 53 22.19 36.02 -16.68
CA PRO A 53 23.25 35.14 -16.20
C PRO A 53 24.36 35.95 -15.56
N ASP A 54 24.58 35.73 -14.25
CA ASP A 54 25.71 36.27 -13.55
C ASP A 54 26.98 35.67 -14.19
N LEU A 55 27.96 36.49 -14.50
CA LEU A 55 29.22 36.08 -15.14
C LEU A 55 29.92 34.92 -14.43
N ASN A 56 29.64 34.73 -13.14
CA ASN A 56 30.19 33.66 -12.31
C ASN A 56 29.33 32.39 -12.24
N LYS A 57 28.07 32.39 -12.75
CA LYS A 57 27.16 31.23 -12.81
C LYS A 57 26.38 31.22 -14.11
N PRO A 58 26.96 30.71 -15.19
CA PRO A 58 26.32 30.75 -16.52
C PRO A 58 25.24 29.71 -16.74
N THR A 59 24.51 29.28 -15.71
CA THR A 59 23.39 28.34 -15.86
C THR A 59 22.08 29.10 -16.07
N ALA A 60 21.90 29.56 -17.31
CA ALA A 60 20.55 29.91 -17.79
C ALA A 60 19.67 28.66 -17.76
N ILE A 61 18.45 28.79 -17.23
CA ILE A 61 17.46 27.71 -17.28
C ILE A 61 17.09 27.52 -18.75
N THR A 62 17.26 26.30 -19.26
CA THR A 62 16.86 25.94 -20.61
C THR A 62 15.34 25.69 -20.67
N LEU A 63 14.68 26.22 -21.68
CA LEU A 63 13.31 25.91 -22.06
C LEU A 63 13.34 24.90 -23.24
N PRO A 64 12.37 24.00 -23.33
CA PRO A 64 11.18 23.81 -22.50
C PRO A 64 11.48 23.16 -21.16
N ARG A 65 10.63 23.45 -20.17
CA ARG A 65 10.75 22.92 -18.82
C ARG A 65 9.37 22.74 -18.18
N MET A 66 9.26 21.76 -17.31
CA MET A 66 8.08 21.56 -16.47
C MET A 66 8.41 21.74 -15.00
N SER A 67 7.45 22.26 -14.26
CA SER A 67 7.50 22.29 -12.79
C SER A 67 6.14 21.84 -12.25
N PHE A 68 6.16 21.24 -11.06
CA PHE A 68 4.93 20.94 -10.36
C PHE A 68 5.04 21.26 -8.89
N GLU A 69 3.92 21.60 -8.28
CA GLU A 69 3.84 21.87 -6.86
C GLU A 69 2.55 21.33 -6.25
N PHE A 70 2.61 21.07 -4.97
CA PHE A 70 1.44 20.79 -4.14
C PHE A 70 0.87 22.12 -3.65
N THR A 71 -0.37 22.44 -4.06
CA THR A 71 -0.98 23.76 -3.83
C THR A 71 -1.98 23.76 -2.68
N GLY A 72 -2.60 22.64 -2.37
CA GLY A 72 -3.62 22.61 -1.32
C GLY A 72 -4.12 21.23 -0.95
N LEU A 73 -4.84 21.21 0.18
CA LEU A 73 -5.47 20.01 0.72
C LEU A 73 -6.91 20.34 1.09
N THR A 74 -7.86 19.54 0.60
CA THR A 74 -9.29 19.69 0.88
C THR A 74 -9.86 18.40 1.41
N TYR A 75 -10.62 18.47 2.52
CA TYR A 75 -11.34 17.33 3.04
C TYR A 75 -12.48 16.91 2.10
N ASP A 76 -12.58 15.63 1.79
CA ASP A 76 -13.61 15.09 0.92
C ASP A 76 -14.72 14.42 1.74
N SER A 77 -15.76 15.18 2.03
CA SER A 77 -16.91 14.72 2.81
C SER A 77 -17.73 13.63 2.13
N SER A 78 -17.68 13.54 0.79
CA SER A 78 -18.44 12.56 0.02
C SER A 78 -17.94 11.12 0.22
N ARG A 79 -16.66 10.97 0.53
CA ARG A 79 -16.00 9.68 0.79
C ARG A 79 -15.82 9.38 2.28
N LYS A 80 -16.49 10.14 3.17
CA LYS A 80 -16.38 9.96 4.62
C LYS A 80 -16.83 8.56 5.04
N VAL A 81 -16.00 7.91 5.84
CA VAL A 81 -16.31 6.65 6.52
C VAL A 81 -16.58 6.93 8.00
N THR A 82 -17.27 6.02 8.68
CA THR A 82 -17.56 6.14 10.12
C THR A 82 -16.27 6.23 10.93
N THR A 83 -16.18 7.20 11.82
CA THR A 83 -14.97 7.52 12.61
C THR A 83 -14.59 6.42 13.61
N THR A 84 -15.57 5.64 14.05
CA THR A 84 -15.39 4.55 15.04
C THR A 84 -14.97 3.23 14.41
N GLN A 85 -15.05 3.12 13.09
CA GLN A 85 -14.73 1.87 12.41
C GLN A 85 -13.22 1.65 12.38
N GLN A 86 -12.81 0.46 12.80
CA GLN A 86 -11.43 0.00 12.74
C GLN A 86 -11.32 -1.20 11.81
N PHE A 87 -10.19 -1.35 11.19
CA PHE A 87 -9.83 -2.57 10.48
C PHE A 87 -8.61 -3.21 11.13
N THR A 88 -8.55 -4.52 11.07
CA THR A 88 -7.49 -5.31 11.64
C THR A 88 -6.73 -6.05 10.55
N VAL A 89 -5.41 -5.97 10.61
CA VAL A 89 -4.52 -6.66 9.67
C VAL A 89 -3.57 -7.54 10.46
N LYS A 90 -3.42 -8.79 10.05
CA LYS A 90 -2.38 -9.67 10.61
C LYS A 90 -1.01 -9.16 10.20
N ASP A 91 -0.06 -9.17 11.12
CA ASP A 91 1.32 -8.85 10.79
C ASP A 91 1.84 -9.86 9.75
N PRO A 92 2.38 -9.38 8.63
CA PRO A 92 2.90 -10.26 7.60
C PRO A 92 4.15 -11.04 8.03
N THR A 93 4.82 -10.61 9.10
CA THR A 93 6.04 -11.24 9.62
C THR A 93 5.72 -12.22 10.76
N ASP A 94 4.79 -11.86 11.62
CA ASP A 94 4.32 -12.73 12.73
C ASP A 94 2.79 -12.81 12.71
N GLY A 95 2.25 -13.94 12.27
CA GLY A 95 0.81 -14.18 12.19
C GLY A 95 0.06 -14.13 13.52
N LYS A 96 0.77 -14.04 14.65
CA LYS A 96 0.20 -13.92 15.99
C LYS A 96 -0.09 -12.46 16.38
N ILE A 97 0.58 -11.51 15.70
CA ILE A 97 0.42 -10.10 15.99
C ILE A 97 -0.68 -9.54 15.10
N VAL A 98 -1.64 -8.85 15.70
CA VAL A 98 -2.72 -8.17 15.01
C VAL A 98 -2.50 -6.67 15.14
N LYS A 99 -2.40 -6.00 14.00
CA LYS A 99 -2.32 -4.53 13.91
C LYS A 99 -3.72 -3.97 13.69
N LYS A 100 -4.06 -2.93 14.43
CA LYS A 100 -5.35 -2.24 14.33
C LYS A 100 -5.12 -0.81 13.85
N ALA A 101 -5.92 -0.37 12.92
CA ALA A 101 -5.93 1.01 12.46
C ALA A 101 -7.37 1.50 12.31
N TYR A 102 -7.59 2.78 12.59
CA TYR A 102 -8.86 3.42 12.26
C TYR A 102 -8.98 3.58 10.74
N MET A 103 -10.22 3.60 10.25
CA MET A 103 -10.46 3.86 8.84
C MET A 103 -9.82 5.19 8.42
N PRO A 104 -9.21 5.24 7.24
CA PRO A 104 -8.52 6.43 6.79
C PRO A 104 -9.48 7.56 6.47
N VAL A 105 -8.99 8.78 6.67
CA VAL A 105 -9.72 10.01 6.36
C VAL A 105 -9.47 10.41 4.91
N PRO A 106 -10.53 10.63 4.11
CA PRO A 106 -10.38 11.01 2.71
C PRO A 106 -10.03 12.48 2.57
N TYR A 107 -9.00 12.75 1.78
CA TYR A 107 -8.58 14.09 1.39
C TYR A 107 -8.30 14.14 -0.11
N SER A 108 -8.52 15.30 -0.69
CA SER A 108 -8.12 15.63 -2.05
C SER A 108 -6.90 16.55 -1.99
N MET A 109 -5.78 16.08 -2.55
CA MET A 109 -4.55 16.85 -2.69
C MET A 109 -4.58 17.57 -4.04
N GLN A 110 -4.39 18.87 -4.03
CA GLN A 110 -4.35 19.67 -5.24
C GLN A 110 -2.91 19.87 -5.70
N PHE A 111 -2.71 19.67 -7.00
CA PHE A 111 -1.43 19.85 -7.66
C PHE A 111 -1.56 20.79 -8.83
N GLU A 112 -0.53 21.54 -9.04
CA GLU A 112 -0.39 22.38 -10.22
C GLU A 112 0.85 21.94 -11.00
N LEU A 113 0.68 21.64 -12.29
CA LEU A 113 1.76 21.34 -13.23
C LEU A 113 1.87 22.50 -14.19
N SER A 114 3.02 23.13 -14.23
CA SER A 114 3.33 24.24 -15.11
C SER A 114 4.32 23.81 -16.19
N ILE A 115 3.98 24.09 -17.43
CA ILE A 115 4.80 23.83 -18.61
C ILE A 115 5.25 25.16 -19.15
N MET A 116 6.55 25.39 -19.18
CA MET A 116 7.19 26.62 -19.63
C MET A 116 7.91 26.36 -20.95
N CYS A 117 7.49 27.03 -22.02
CA CYS A 117 8.05 26.86 -23.36
C CYS A 117 8.34 28.22 -24.00
N LYS A 118 9.23 28.20 -24.98
CA LYS A 118 9.50 29.35 -25.84
C LYS A 118 8.63 29.34 -27.09
N LEU A 119 8.40 28.13 -27.63
CA LEU A 119 7.60 27.90 -28.81
C LEU A 119 6.27 27.24 -28.42
N ASN A 120 5.19 27.66 -29.10
CA ASN A 120 3.86 27.09 -28.85
C ASN A 120 3.78 25.62 -29.31
N ASP A 121 4.47 25.27 -30.37
CA ASP A 121 4.51 23.90 -30.89
C ASP A 121 5.08 22.91 -29.85
N ASP A 122 6.15 23.28 -29.14
CA ASP A 122 6.73 22.48 -28.06
C ASP A 122 5.72 22.27 -26.90
N ALA A 123 4.99 23.31 -26.55
CA ALA A 123 3.98 23.25 -25.51
C ALA A 123 2.83 22.34 -25.91
N LEU A 124 2.34 22.46 -27.14
CA LEU A 124 1.26 21.62 -27.66
C LEU A 124 1.66 20.14 -27.70
N GLN A 125 2.89 19.82 -28.11
CA GLN A 125 3.40 18.45 -28.09
C GLN A 125 3.36 17.85 -26.68
N ILE A 126 3.71 18.61 -25.64
CA ILE A 126 3.66 18.14 -24.25
C ILE A 126 2.22 17.98 -23.79
N VAL A 127 1.36 18.96 -24.05
CA VAL A 127 -0.05 18.95 -23.65
C VAL A 127 -0.79 17.76 -24.30
N GLU A 128 -0.56 17.52 -25.59
CA GLU A 128 -1.17 16.42 -26.33
C GLU A 128 -0.70 15.05 -25.82
N GLN A 129 0.51 14.93 -25.29
CA GLN A 129 0.97 13.70 -24.64
C GLN A 129 0.30 13.44 -23.28
N ILE A 130 -0.16 14.48 -22.58
CA ILE A 130 -0.75 14.37 -21.24
C ILE A 130 -2.25 14.09 -21.31
N LEU A 131 -2.99 14.87 -22.09
CA LEU A 131 -4.46 14.88 -22.05
C LEU A 131 -5.14 13.53 -22.30
N PRO A 132 -4.69 12.67 -23.23
CA PRO A 132 -5.36 11.39 -23.52
C PRO A 132 -5.37 10.40 -22.35
N TYR A 133 -4.46 10.54 -21.40
CA TYR A 133 -4.41 9.66 -20.23
C TYR A 133 -5.45 10.00 -19.15
N PHE A 134 -6.06 11.18 -19.22
CA PHE A 134 -7.04 11.67 -18.24
C PHE A 134 -8.47 11.60 -18.77
N GLN A 135 -9.12 10.43 -18.64
CA GLN A 135 -10.50 10.17 -19.06
C GLN A 135 -11.35 9.60 -17.91
N PRO A 136 -11.92 10.36 -17.04
CA PRO A 136 -11.55 11.67 -16.52
C PRO A 136 -10.40 11.60 -15.52
N ALA A 137 -9.99 10.40 -15.08
CA ALA A 137 -8.99 10.20 -14.05
C ALA A 137 -7.95 9.15 -14.45
N TYR A 138 -6.73 9.38 -14.05
CA TYR A 138 -5.65 8.40 -14.10
C TYR A 138 -5.46 7.77 -12.72
N ASN A 139 -5.49 6.45 -12.62
CA ASN A 139 -5.34 5.73 -11.37
C ASN A 139 -3.88 5.38 -11.10
N LEU A 140 -3.35 5.88 -10.01
CA LEU A 140 -1.97 5.65 -9.58
C LEU A 140 -1.94 4.79 -8.32
N SER A 141 -1.31 3.62 -8.38
CA SER A 141 -1.18 2.72 -7.24
C SER A 141 -0.04 3.15 -6.31
N VAL A 142 -0.37 3.53 -5.09
CA VAL A 142 0.61 3.98 -4.08
C VAL A 142 0.54 3.11 -2.83
N LYS A 143 1.71 2.72 -2.30
CA LYS A 143 1.82 2.06 -0.99
C LYS A 143 1.72 3.14 0.09
N LEU A 144 0.55 3.31 0.70
CA LEU A 144 0.30 4.37 1.66
C LEU A 144 0.94 4.09 3.02
N VAL A 145 0.73 2.87 3.56
CA VAL A 145 1.23 2.48 4.88
C VAL A 145 2.02 1.19 4.77
N GLU A 146 3.31 1.25 5.03
CA GLU A 146 4.19 0.07 4.92
C GLU A 146 4.00 -0.92 6.05
N THR A 147 3.70 -0.42 7.24
CA THR A 147 3.51 -1.23 8.46
C THR A 147 2.41 -2.28 8.32
N ILE A 148 1.38 -1.99 7.52
CA ILE A 148 0.25 -2.88 7.26
C ILE A 148 0.20 -3.33 5.78
N LYS A 149 1.21 -2.98 4.98
CA LYS A 149 1.31 -3.23 3.54
C LYS A 149 0.09 -2.72 2.76
N GLU A 150 -0.51 -1.62 3.23
CA GLU A 150 -1.68 -1.04 2.57
C GLU A 150 -1.27 -0.35 1.27
N LYS A 151 -1.82 -0.85 0.17
CA LYS A 151 -1.67 -0.28 -1.17
C LYS A 151 -3.04 0.17 -1.66
N ARG A 152 -3.13 1.42 -2.14
CA ARG A 152 -4.38 1.94 -2.72
C ARG A 152 -4.13 2.62 -4.04
N ASP A 153 -5.15 2.56 -4.88
CA ASP A 153 -5.20 3.31 -6.12
C ASP A 153 -5.73 4.71 -5.82
N ILE A 154 -4.93 5.70 -6.18
CA ILE A 154 -5.24 7.10 -6.02
C ILE A 154 -5.64 7.63 -7.40
N PRO A 155 -6.92 7.96 -7.62
CA PRO A 155 -7.33 8.62 -8.84
C PRO A 155 -6.84 10.06 -8.86
N ILE A 156 -6.14 10.42 -9.93
CA ILE A 156 -5.70 11.77 -10.23
C ILE A 156 -6.60 12.31 -11.34
N ILE A 157 -7.33 13.37 -11.05
CA ILE A 157 -8.31 13.99 -11.94
C ILE A 157 -7.72 15.28 -12.47
N LEU A 158 -7.76 15.48 -13.77
CA LEU A 158 -7.45 16.76 -14.39
C LEU A 158 -8.67 17.68 -14.28
N GLU A 159 -8.53 18.80 -13.58
CA GLU A 159 -9.63 19.76 -13.37
C GLU A 159 -9.68 20.87 -14.42
N SER A 160 -8.53 21.44 -14.74
CA SER A 160 -8.46 22.54 -15.70
C SER A 160 -7.09 22.62 -16.37
N VAL A 161 -7.10 23.18 -17.58
CA VAL A 161 -5.92 23.57 -18.34
C VAL A 161 -6.07 25.02 -18.70
N THR A 162 -5.12 25.85 -18.33
CA THR A 162 -5.08 27.27 -18.66
C THR A 162 -3.80 27.58 -19.41
N MET A 163 -3.89 28.47 -20.37
CA MET A 163 -2.75 28.99 -21.11
C MET A 163 -2.62 30.47 -20.78
N ASP A 164 -1.43 30.87 -20.41
CA ASP A 164 -1.06 32.26 -20.19
C ASP A 164 0.13 32.60 -21.09
N ASP A 165 -0.08 33.57 -21.96
CA ASP A 165 0.96 34.11 -22.83
C ASP A 165 1.41 35.44 -22.27
N GLN A 166 2.40 35.40 -21.41
CA GLN A 166 2.96 36.61 -20.81
C GLN A 166 3.76 37.38 -21.84
N TYR A 167 3.08 38.29 -22.49
CA TYR A 167 3.65 39.26 -23.42
C TYR A 167 3.66 40.63 -22.74
N GLU A 168 4.58 40.86 -21.84
CA GLU A 168 4.90 42.21 -21.30
C GLU A 168 6.26 42.62 -21.78
N GLY A 169 6.32 43.69 -22.58
CA GLY A 169 7.55 44.39 -22.91
C GLY A 169 7.90 44.43 -24.40
N ASP A 170 9.08 45.04 -24.65
CA ASP A 170 9.66 45.27 -25.95
C ASP A 170 10.00 43.97 -26.68
N PHE A 171 10.06 43.97 -28.01
CA PHE A 171 10.39 42.82 -28.90
C PHE A 171 11.69 42.08 -28.52
N THR A 172 12.51 42.69 -27.66
CA THR A 172 13.75 42.13 -27.15
C THR A 172 13.57 41.28 -25.90
N THR A 173 12.38 41.28 -25.23
CA THR A 173 12.14 40.57 -24.01
C THR A 173 11.82 39.10 -24.32
N ARG A 174 12.34 38.17 -23.53
CA ARG A 174 12.14 36.75 -23.69
C ARG A 174 10.68 36.39 -23.42
N ARG A 175 9.95 35.95 -24.44
CA ARG A 175 8.58 35.42 -24.32
C ARG A 175 8.63 34.04 -23.69
N VAL A 176 7.82 33.82 -22.66
CA VAL A 176 7.59 32.50 -22.07
C VAL A 176 6.10 32.18 -22.15
N LEU A 177 5.79 31.11 -22.82
CA LEU A 177 4.45 30.53 -22.83
C LEU A 177 4.29 29.64 -21.63
N LEU A 178 3.26 29.89 -20.83
CA LEU A 178 2.95 29.14 -19.61
C LEU A 178 1.64 28.38 -19.77
N TYR A 179 1.69 27.07 -19.78
CA TYR A 179 0.52 26.23 -19.61
C TYR A 179 0.45 25.74 -18.19
N THR A 180 -0.68 25.97 -17.53
CA THR A 180 -0.93 25.52 -16.16
C THR A 180 -2.05 24.52 -16.15
N MET A 181 -1.76 23.33 -15.65
CA MET A 181 -2.71 22.23 -15.46
C MET A 181 -2.95 22.00 -13.99
N ARG A 182 -4.22 21.98 -13.58
CA ARG A 182 -4.61 21.70 -12.21
C ARG A 182 -5.17 20.31 -12.08
N PHE A 183 -4.68 19.60 -11.06
CA PHE A 183 -5.06 18.21 -10.79
C PHE A 183 -5.51 18.05 -9.35
N SER A 184 -6.46 17.14 -9.15
CA SER A 184 -6.92 16.69 -7.85
C SER A 184 -6.63 15.22 -7.67
N ALA A 185 -5.80 14.87 -6.68
CA ALA A 185 -5.49 13.50 -6.32
C ALA A 185 -6.30 13.10 -5.08
N LYS A 186 -7.17 12.11 -5.23
CA LYS A 186 -8.07 11.65 -4.15
C LYS A 186 -7.35 10.63 -3.27
N THR A 187 -6.68 11.11 -2.24
CA THR A 187 -5.91 10.30 -1.31
C THR A 187 -6.65 9.98 -0.01
N TYR A 188 -6.01 9.14 0.82
CA TYR A 188 -6.49 8.74 2.13
C TYR A 188 -5.39 8.92 3.17
N LEU A 189 -5.68 9.60 4.27
CA LEU A 189 -4.76 9.77 5.38
C LEU A 189 -5.05 8.75 6.46
N PHE A 190 -4.05 7.95 6.79
CA PHE A 190 -4.11 6.97 7.86
C PHE A 190 -3.57 7.56 9.15
N GLY A 191 -4.27 7.29 10.25
CA GLY A 191 -3.81 7.58 11.60
C GLY A 191 -2.71 6.62 12.07
N PRO A 192 -2.37 6.66 13.38
CA PRO A 192 -1.42 5.74 13.97
C PRO A 192 -1.93 4.29 13.90
N VAL A 193 -1.01 3.38 13.65
CA VAL A 193 -1.28 1.94 13.65
C VAL A 193 -0.90 1.40 15.03
N SER A 194 -1.90 0.95 15.80
CA SER A 194 -1.64 0.31 17.08
C SER A 194 -1.26 -1.14 16.89
N THR A 195 -0.17 -1.55 17.51
CA THR A 195 0.20 -2.96 17.65
C THR A 195 -0.56 -3.50 18.85
N ALA A 196 -1.69 -4.13 18.60
CA ALA A 196 -2.34 -4.89 19.66
C ALA A 196 -1.59 -6.21 19.77
N THR A 197 -0.84 -6.39 20.84
CA THR A 197 -0.51 -7.71 21.36
C THR A 197 -1.84 -8.32 21.81
N SER A 198 -2.53 -8.95 20.90
CA SER A 198 -3.74 -9.66 21.26
C SER A 198 -3.29 -10.99 21.85
N ASP A 199 -3.38 -11.11 23.17
CA ASP A 199 -3.48 -12.42 23.77
C ASP A 199 -4.74 -13.07 23.22
N ILE A 200 -4.53 -13.97 22.25
CA ILE A 200 -5.61 -14.77 21.70
C ILE A 200 -6.04 -15.70 22.82
N ILE A 201 -7.32 -15.69 23.18
CA ILE A 201 -7.88 -16.65 24.12
C ILE A 201 -7.73 -18.04 23.50
N LYS A 202 -6.74 -18.80 23.95
CA LYS A 202 -6.44 -20.15 23.45
C LYS A 202 -7.28 -21.21 24.16
N LYS A 203 -7.70 -20.94 25.38
CA LYS A 203 -8.49 -21.88 26.19
C LYS A 203 -9.39 -21.11 27.16
N THR A 204 -10.66 -21.42 27.18
CA THR A 204 -11.58 -20.97 28.21
C THR A 204 -11.92 -22.16 29.09
N SER A 205 -11.69 -22.05 30.40
CA SER A 205 -12.01 -23.08 31.39
C SER A 205 -13.05 -22.53 32.37
N VAL A 206 -14.19 -23.16 32.43
CA VAL A 206 -15.26 -22.80 33.36
C VAL A 206 -15.40 -23.94 34.39
N ARG A 207 -15.23 -23.63 35.64
CA ARG A 207 -15.34 -24.59 36.71
C ARG A 207 -16.62 -24.35 37.50
N TYR A 208 -17.48 -25.35 37.55
CA TYR A 208 -18.70 -25.34 38.32
C TYR A 208 -18.46 -26.13 39.63
N LEU A 209 -18.62 -25.45 40.75
CA LEU A 209 -18.55 -26.07 42.07
C LEU A 209 -19.98 -26.19 42.60
N ALA A 210 -20.45 -27.42 42.82
CA ALA A 210 -21.72 -27.68 43.46
C ALA A 210 -21.48 -28.10 44.91
N GLY A 211 -21.89 -27.24 45.86
CA GLY A 211 -21.80 -27.50 47.27
C GLY A 211 -21.29 -26.32 48.08
N GLY A 212 -21.68 -26.19 49.34
CA GLY A 212 -21.17 -25.17 50.25
C GLY A 212 -19.69 -25.42 50.60
N ALA A 213 -19.05 -24.49 51.28
CA ALA A 213 -17.59 -24.38 51.53
C ALA A 213 -16.86 -25.61 52.11
N LYS A 214 -17.54 -26.74 52.30
CA LYS A 214 -16.99 -27.98 52.84
C LYS A 214 -17.30 -29.24 52.04
N SER A 215 -17.89 -29.16 50.86
CA SER A 215 -18.19 -30.33 50.05
C SER A 215 -17.34 -30.37 48.80
N THR A 216 -16.54 -31.41 48.70
CA THR A 216 -15.66 -31.71 47.53
C THR A 216 -16.35 -32.55 46.49
N ASP A 217 -17.66 -32.73 46.56
CA ASP A 217 -18.30 -33.87 45.91
C ASP A 217 -18.71 -33.72 44.46
N ARG A 218 -18.72 -32.50 43.88
CA ARG A 218 -18.94 -32.34 42.44
C ARG A 218 -18.24 -31.11 41.92
N ASP A 219 -17.14 -31.35 41.23
CA ASP A 219 -16.41 -30.36 40.44
C ASP A 219 -16.53 -30.74 38.95
N VAL A 220 -17.21 -29.88 38.19
CA VAL A 220 -17.35 -30.07 36.74
C VAL A 220 -16.61 -28.96 36.04
N THR A 221 -15.58 -29.32 35.29
CA THR A 221 -14.78 -28.37 34.51
C THR A 221 -15.08 -28.56 33.05
N TYR A 222 -15.59 -27.50 32.41
CA TYR A 222 -15.70 -27.42 30.98
C TYR A 222 -14.53 -26.61 30.42
N SER A 223 -13.79 -27.19 29.49
CA SER A 223 -12.74 -26.47 28.76
C SER A 223 -13.09 -26.42 27.28
N VAL A 224 -13.08 -25.22 26.73
CA VAL A 224 -13.29 -24.98 25.30
C VAL A 224 -11.99 -24.43 24.71
N THR A 225 -11.47 -25.15 23.74
CA THR A 225 -10.31 -24.73 22.96
C THR A 225 -10.81 -24.44 21.54
N PRO A 226 -10.73 -23.17 21.05
CA PRO A 226 -11.14 -22.87 19.70
C PRO A 226 -10.19 -23.57 18.71
N ARG A 227 -10.73 -24.35 17.82
CA ARG A 227 -10.02 -24.93 16.68
C ARG A 227 -10.48 -24.23 15.41
N ALA A 228 -9.52 -23.80 14.58
CA ALA A 228 -9.85 -23.39 13.23
C ALA A 228 -10.26 -24.63 12.44
N ILE A 229 -11.48 -24.66 11.94
CA ILE A 229 -11.92 -25.70 11.00
C ILE A 229 -11.20 -25.42 9.68
N LYS A 230 -10.15 -26.20 9.39
CA LYS A 230 -9.53 -26.19 8.08
C LYS A 230 -10.32 -27.14 7.19
N SER A 231 -10.81 -26.63 6.08
CA SER A 231 -11.36 -27.44 5.03
C SER A 231 -10.21 -28.09 4.25
N TYR A 232 -10.02 -29.38 4.41
CA TYR A 232 -9.11 -30.15 3.58
C TYR A 232 -9.82 -30.53 2.28
N LYS A 233 -9.14 -30.40 1.16
CA LYS A 233 -9.70 -30.71 -0.17
C LYS A 233 -9.90 -32.22 -0.44
N GLY A 234 -9.72 -33.06 0.57
CA GLY A 234 -9.91 -34.49 0.45
C GLY A 234 -8.91 -35.23 -0.46
N GLU A 235 -7.77 -34.59 -0.77
CA GLU A 235 -6.69 -35.28 -1.49
C GLU A 235 -6.01 -36.26 -0.55
N VAL A 236 -6.04 -37.54 -0.92
CA VAL A 236 -5.28 -38.59 -0.23
C VAL A 236 -3.81 -38.40 -0.61
N ILE A 237 -2.99 -37.96 0.38
CA ILE A 237 -1.58 -37.70 0.18
C ILE A 237 -0.78 -38.99 0.21
N SER A 238 -1.16 -39.93 1.08
CA SER A 238 -0.53 -41.22 1.28
C SER A 238 -1.46 -42.16 2.03
N ASN A 239 -1.17 -43.47 2.00
CA ASN A 239 -1.87 -44.48 2.77
C ASN A 239 -1.05 -44.90 3.99
N LEU A 240 -1.72 -45.34 5.02
CA LEU A 240 -1.10 -45.96 6.20
C LEU A 240 -0.59 -47.36 5.87
N ALA A 241 0.60 -47.72 6.42
CA ALA A 241 1.15 -49.05 6.27
C ALA A 241 0.51 -50.07 7.25
N SER A 242 -0.02 -49.57 8.35
CA SER A 242 -0.70 -50.31 9.41
C SER A 242 -1.72 -49.43 10.12
N ASP A 243 -2.64 -50.04 10.82
CA ASP A 243 -3.58 -49.35 11.69
C ASP A 243 -2.84 -48.52 12.76
N VAL A 244 -3.39 -47.38 13.10
CA VAL A 244 -2.80 -46.42 14.06
C VAL A 244 -3.69 -46.39 15.29
N ASP A 245 -3.10 -46.67 16.45
CA ASP A 245 -3.75 -46.60 17.76
C ASP A 245 -3.99 -45.12 18.17
N LEU A 246 -4.94 -44.89 19.05
CA LEU A 246 -5.33 -43.56 19.57
C LEU A 246 -4.18 -42.84 20.36
N THR A 247 -3.17 -43.56 20.79
CA THR A 247 -2.04 -43.05 21.57
C THR A 247 -0.73 -43.00 20.81
N GLN A 248 -0.68 -43.61 19.63
CA GLN A 248 0.54 -43.75 18.84
C GLN A 248 0.93 -42.43 18.19
N THR A 249 2.15 -41.97 18.45
CA THR A 249 2.70 -40.73 17.89
C THR A 249 3.62 -40.98 16.69
N THR A 250 4.03 -42.23 16.46
CA THR A 250 4.87 -42.62 15.31
C THR A 250 4.03 -43.41 14.32
N ILE A 251 3.90 -42.91 13.11
CA ILE A 251 3.01 -43.43 12.07
C ILE A 251 3.86 -43.89 10.89
N ASN A 252 3.62 -45.12 10.42
CA ASN A 252 4.28 -45.66 9.24
C ASN A 252 3.35 -45.53 8.03
N LEU A 253 3.87 -44.95 6.97
CA LEU A 253 3.20 -44.81 5.68
C LEU A 253 3.62 -45.93 4.74
N THR A 254 2.81 -46.18 3.73
CA THR A 254 3.20 -47.10 2.65
C THR A 254 4.44 -46.61 1.93
N SER A 255 5.18 -47.53 1.30
CA SER A 255 6.44 -47.22 0.62
C SER A 255 6.33 -46.02 -0.32
N GLY A 256 7.19 -45.03 -0.13
CA GLY A 256 7.22 -43.77 -0.87
C GLY A 256 6.22 -42.71 -0.34
N GLY A 257 5.34 -43.05 0.59
CA GLY A 257 4.33 -42.14 1.12
C GLY A 257 4.90 -40.94 1.89
N GLY A 258 6.04 -41.15 2.54
CA GLY A 258 6.71 -40.08 3.26
C GLY A 258 7.16 -38.92 2.37
N SER A 259 7.38 -39.13 1.07
CA SER A 259 7.80 -38.06 0.15
C SER A 259 6.76 -36.95 0.03
N SER A 260 5.49 -37.29 0.12
CA SER A 260 4.35 -36.36 -0.01
C SER A 260 4.03 -35.63 1.28
N VAL A 261 4.58 -36.03 2.42
CA VAL A 261 4.32 -35.41 3.71
C VAL A 261 5.34 -34.30 3.98
N VAL A 262 4.85 -33.11 4.34
CA VAL A 262 5.67 -31.93 4.63
C VAL A 262 5.76 -31.71 6.15
N LEU A 263 6.99 -31.49 6.65
CA LEU A 263 7.23 -31.16 8.06
C LEU A 263 6.51 -29.88 8.49
N LYS A 264 6.09 -29.86 9.75
CA LYS A 264 5.34 -28.74 10.36
C LYS A 264 4.00 -28.42 9.67
N LYS A 265 3.45 -29.37 8.96
CA LYS A 265 2.09 -29.33 8.39
C LYS A 265 1.19 -30.27 9.14
N TYR A 266 -0.10 -29.98 9.11
CA TYR A 266 -1.12 -30.86 9.67
C TYR A 266 -1.52 -31.89 8.63
N ILE A 267 -1.70 -33.10 9.12
CA ILE A 267 -2.32 -34.21 8.38
C ILE A 267 -3.60 -34.62 9.08
N VAL A 268 -4.51 -35.21 8.36
CA VAL A 268 -5.76 -35.74 8.91
C VAL A 268 -5.80 -37.23 8.64
N ILE A 269 -6.01 -38.00 9.69
CA ILE A 269 -6.26 -39.42 9.62
C ILE A 269 -7.65 -39.65 10.22
N ASP A 270 -8.56 -40.19 9.45
CA ASP A 270 -9.99 -40.28 9.76
C ASP A 270 -10.59 -38.90 10.11
N SER A 271 -10.81 -38.65 11.38
CA SER A 271 -11.33 -37.36 11.87
C SER A 271 -10.36 -36.60 12.76
N GLU A 272 -9.15 -37.11 12.95
CA GLU A 272 -8.14 -36.53 13.84
C GLU A 272 -7.11 -35.73 13.05
N GLU A 273 -6.88 -34.50 13.50
CA GLU A 273 -5.85 -33.60 12.94
C GLU A 273 -4.55 -33.71 13.78
N MET A 274 -3.45 -34.03 13.13
CA MET A 274 -2.15 -34.22 13.77
C MET A 274 -1.09 -33.36 13.13
N LEU A 275 -0.21 -32.77 13.92
CA LEU A 275 0.93 -31.97 13.44
C LEU A 275 2.14 -32.88 13.20
N VAL A 276 2.69 -32.89 12.01
CA VAL A 276 3.93 -33.62 11.69
C VAL A 276 5.12 -32.88 12.27
N THR A 277 5.76 -33.45 13.29
CA THR A 277 6.91 -32.88 14.00
C THR A 277 8.25 -33.37 13.46
N ALA A 278 8.31 -34.63 13.05
CA ALA A 278 9.53 -35.21 12.46
C ALA A 278 9.18 -36.19 11.33
N LYS A 279 10.13 -36.46 10.45
CA LYS A 279 10.01 -37.40 9.34
C LYS A 279 11.32 -38.09 9.06
N SER A 280 11.29 -39.41 8.93
CA SER A 280 12.43 -40.25 8.55
C SER A 280 11.97 -41.30 7.54
N GLY A 281 12.26 -41.07 6.26
CA GLY A 281 11.73 -41.91 5.17
C GLY A 281 10.20 -41.93 5.16
N ASP A 282 9.60 -43.11 5.26
CA ASP A 282 8.14 -43.32 5.30
C ASP A 282 7.57 -43.33 6.74
N THR A 283 8.40 -43.08 7.73
CA THR A 283 7.96 -42.96 9.12
C THR A 283 7.84 -41.48 9.50
N ILE A 284 6.71 -41.08 10.02
CA ILE A 284 6.42 -39.74 10.49
C ILE A 284 6.15 -39.74 11.99
N THR A 285 6.60 -38.69 12.65
CA THR A 285 6.25 -38.46 14.06
C THR A 285 5.27 -37.29 14.12
N VAL A 286 4.19 -37.50 14.85
CA VAL A 286 3.10 -36.53 14.94
C VAL A 286 2.85 -36.13 16.39
N GLU A 287 2.44 -34.90 16.55
CA GLU A 287 1.82 -34.38 17.79
C GLU A 287 0.32 -34.39 17.58
N ARG A 288 -0.36 -35.12 18.44
CA ARG A 288 -1.82 -35.28 18.42
C ARG A 288 -2.48 -34.11 19.14
N GLY A 289 -3.61 -33.65 18.65
CA GLY A 289 -4.30 -32.48 19.16
C GLY A 289 -5.37 -32.78 20.22
#